data_55a1b496ce4ae27c1d2f9d9b842fb271
#
_entry.id   55a1b496ce4ae27c1d2f9d9b842fb271
#
_cell.length_a   1.000
_cell.length_b   1.000
_cell.length_c   1.000
_cell.angle_alpha   90.00
_cell.angle_beta   90.00
_cell.angle_gamma   90.00
#
_symmetry.space_group_name_H-M   'P 1'
#
loop_
_entity.id
_entity.type
_entity.pdbx_description
1 polymer ?
#
loop_
_entity_poly.entity_id
_entity_poly.type
_entity_poly.pdbx_seq_one_letter_code
_entity_poly.pdbx_strand_id
1 'polypeptide(L)'
;MENQNTPLWDASLDINERLDWLLEALNLDEKCRMFSTLTPEVARLGIRSTYLGEEAAHGVEAKHDRSVNWGAPTPTTTFPQPFGMSQTWDTKLMEKMGEAVGDEARILYYREGEHGGLCRWAPMAEPERDPRFGRTEEGFGEDPHLGGQMASA
;
A
#
# COMPACT_ATOMS: atom_id res chain seq x y z
N MET A 1 18.25 13.94 -11.06
CA MET A 1 17.64 14.70 -9.93
C MET A 1 17.49 16.16 -10.35
N GLU A 2 16.75 16.39 -11.42
CA GLU A 2 16.49 17.70 -11.97
C GLU A 2 15.06 18.07 -11.62
N ASN A 3 14.87 19.22 -11.03
CA ASN A 3 13.61 19.88 -10.67
C ASN A 3 13.03 19.70 -9.25
N GLN A 4 13.85 19.62 -8.23
CA GLN A 4 13.36 19.78 -6.84
C GLN A 4 13.12 21.27 -6.45
N ASN A 5 13.30 22.21 -7.37
CA ASN A 5 13.09 23.66 -7.15
C ASN A 5 11.66 24.09 -7.55
N THR A 6 10.68 23.26 -7.35
CA THR A 6 9.27 23.59 -7.62
C THR A 6 8.47 23.62 -6.33
N PRO A 7 7.35 24.36 -6.26
CA PRO A 7 6.48 24.38 -5.10
C PRO A 7 6.06 22.99 -4.61
N LEU A 8 5.93 22.02 -5.52
CA LEU A 8 5.62 20.64 -5.15
C LEU A 8 6.56 20.06 -4.08
N TRP A 9 7.85 20.36 -4.17
CA TRP A 9 8.90 19.80 -3.31
C TRP A 9 9.30 20.72 -2.14
N ASP A 10 8.70 21.91 -2.06
CA ASP A 10 8.93 22.85 -0.96
C ASP A 10 8.06 22.48 0.23
N ALA A 11 8.65 21.80 1.22
CA ALA A 11 7.96 21.37 2.43
C ALA A 11 7.57 22.53 3.38
N SER A 12 8.02 23.76 3.12
CA SER A 12 7.64 24.95 3.89
C SER A 12 6.29 25.53 3.47
N LEU A 13 5.82 25.17 2.26
CA LEU A 13 4.52 25.60 1.75
C LEU A 13 3.39 24.74 2.29
N ASP A 14 2.19 25.34 2.36
CA ASP A 14 0.97 24.58 2.69
C ASP A 14 0.71 23.48 1.66
N ILE A 15 0.16 22.36 2.14
CA ILE A 15 -0.08 21.20 1.27
C ILE A 15 -1.05 21.52 0.12
N ASN A 16 -2.05 22.37 0.34
CA ASN A 16 -3.01 22.75 -0.69
C ASN A 16 -2.34 23.63 -1.76
N GLU A 17 -1.46 24.56 -1.38
CA GLU A 17 -0.68 25.35 -2.34
C GLU A 17 0.18 24.46 -3.24
N ARG A 18 0.81 23.42 -2.67
CA ARG A 18 1.61 22.44 -3.41
C ARG A 18 0.75 21.62 -4.36
N LEU A 19 -0.44 21.21 -3.92
CA LEU A 19 -1.39 20.43 -4.72
C LEU A 19 -1.99 21.27 -5.85
N ASP A 20 -2.37 22.51 -5.59
CA ASP A 20 -2.92 23.42 -6.60
C ASP A 20 -1.88 23.67 -7.69
N TRP A 21 -0.63 23.92 -7.28
CA TRP A 21 0.47 24.07 -8.24
C TRP A 21 0.66 22.80 -9.08
N LEU A 22 0.62 21.60 -8.46
CA LEU A 22 0.75 20.32 -9.16
C LEU A 22 -0.38 20.13 -10.18
N LEU A 23 -1.62 20.43 -9.78
CA LEU A 23 -2.78 20.33 -10.66
C LEU A 23 -2.68 21.25 -11.87
N GLU A 24 -2.12 22.45 -11.73
CA GLU A 24 -1.87 23.37 -12.85
C GLU A 24 -0.70 22.91 -13.72
N ALA A 25 0.35 22.37 -13.11
CA ALA A 25 1.56 21.94 -13.82
C ALA A 25 1.34 20.65 -14.65
N LEU A 26 0.45 19.75 -14.24
CA LEU A 26 0.12 18.54 -15.00
C LEU A 26 -0.74 18.86 -16.21
N ASN A 27 -0.37 18.32 -17.37
CA ASN A 27 -1.23 18.36 -18.55
C ASN A 27 -2.36 17.31 -18.44
N LEU A 28 -3.32 17.35 -19.38
CA LEU A 28 -4.49 16.47 -19.31
C LEU A 28 -4.14 14.99 -19.42
N ASP A 29 -3.21 14.61 -20.28
CA ASP A 29 -2.77 13.22 -20.44
C ASP A 29 -2.11 12.69 -19.16
N GLU A 30 -1.24 13.49 -18.56
CA GLU A 30 -0.61 13.16 -17.28
C GLU A 30 -1.65 13.00 -16.16
N LYS A 31 -2.63 13.92 -16.08
CA LYS A 31 -3.74 13.81 -15.13
C LYS A 31 -4.54 12.51 -15.32
N CYS A 32 -4.88 12.17 -16.55
CA CYS A 32 -5.62 10.94 -16.85
C CYS A 32 -4.85 9.69 -16.44
N ARG A 33 -3.54 9.67 -16.65
CA ARG A 33 -2.68 8.54 -16.27
C ARG A 33 -2.54 8.37 -14.77
N MET A 34 -2.70 9.45 -13.97
CA MET A 34 -2.66 9.35 -12.50
C MET A 34 -3.83 8.54 -11.91
N PHE A 35 -4.88 8.24 -12.67
CA PHE A 35 -5.98 7.37 -12.26
C PHE A 35 -5.68 5.87 -12.41
N SER A 36 -4.42 5.51 -12.60
CA SER A 36 -3.97 4.11 -12.65
C SER A 36 -3.32 3.70 -11.33
N THR A 37 -3.40 2.41 -11.00
CA THR A 37 -2.66 1.82 -9.86
C THR A 37 -1.14 1.92 -10.05
N LEU A 38 -0.67 1.89 -11.29
CA LEU A 38 0.69 2.25 -11.65
C LEU A 38 0.69 3.71 -12.09
N THR A 39 1.00 4.63 -11.17
CA THR A 39 1.14 6.04 -11.52
C THR A 39 2.38 6.23 -12.38
N PRO A 40 2.29 6.98 -13.50
CA PRO A 40 3.42 7.15 -14.39
C PRO A 40 4.48 8.08 -13.78
N GLU A 41 5.68 7.93 -14.28
CA GLU A 41 6.72 8.93 -14.08
C GLU A 41 6.35 10.25 -14.79
N VAL A 42 6.54 11.37 -14.09
CA VAL A 42 6.52 12.72 -14.69
C VAL A 42 7.87 13.37 -14.41
N ALA A 43 8.87 12.94 -15.18
CA ALA A 43 10.27 13.31 -14.98
C ALA A 43 10.50 14.84 -14.92
N ARG A 44 9.78 15.62 -15.76
CA ARG A 44 9.87 17.09 -15.76
C ARG A 44 9.45 17.75 -14.43
N LEU A 45 8.68 17.06 -13.59
CA LEU A 45 8.26 17.51 -12.26
C LEU A 45 8.99 16.78 -11.14
N GLY A 46 9.91 15.87 -11.46
CA GLY A 46 10.63 15.04 -10.49
C GLY A 46 9.75 13.97 -9.86
N ILE A 47 8.58 13.67 -10.41
CA ILE A 47 7.67 12.62 -9.91
C ILE A 47 8.12 11.29 -10.49
N ARG A 48 8.43 10.33 -9.61
CA ARG A 48 8.74 8.94 -10.00
C ARG A 48 7.47 8.14 -10.24
N SER A 49 7.57 7.11 -11.06
CA SER A 49 6.51 6.09 -11.14
C SER A 49 6.34 5.41 -9.78
N THR A 50 5.11 5.22 -9.37
CA THR A 50 4.77 4.56 -8.10
C THR A 50 3.62 3.59 -8.31
N TYR A 51 3.74 2.41 -7.73
CA TYR A 51 2.65 1.44 -7.72
C TYR A 51 1.84 1.56 -6.41
N LEU A 52 0.53 1.66 -6.55
CA LEU A 52 -0.41 1.69 -5.44
C LEU A 52 -1.15 0.35 -5.38
N GLY A 53 -1.25 -0.23 -4.20
CA GLY A 53 -2.11 -1.39 -3.99
C GLY A 53 -1.41 -2.74 -4.06
N GLU A 54 -0.27 -2.86 -3.42
CA GLU A 54 0.33 -4.17 -3.15
C GLU A 54 -0.34 -4.83 -1.95
N GLU A 55 -0.54 -6.15 -2.03
CA GLU A 55 -1.20 -6.93 -1.00
C GLU A 55 -0.30 -7.21 0.20
N ALA A 56 -0.88 -7.15 1.40
CA ALA A 56 -0.21 -7.50 2.63
C ALA A 56 -1.15 -8.02 3.73
N ALA A 57 -2.36 -8.45 3.39
CA ALA A 57 -3.35 -8.88 4.37
C ALA A 57 -2.88 -10.02 5.28
N HIS A 58 -2.03 -10.90 4.78
CA HIS A 58 -1.42 -12.01 5.54
C HIS A 58 0.04 -12.26 5.17
N GLY A 59 0.79 -11.20 4.92
CA GLY A 59 2.18 -11.20 4.47
C GLY A 59 2.34 -10.41 3.19
N VAL A 60 3.57 -9.98 2.90
CA VAL A 60 3.84 -9.17 1.71
C VAL A 60 3.74 -10.03 0.46
N GLU A 61 2.87 -9.66 -0.49
CA GLU A 61 2.90 -10.23 -1.83
C GLU A 61 3.97 -9.52 -2.67
N ALA A 62 5.10 -10.18 -2.86
CA ALA A 62 6.20 -9.65 -3.65
C ALA A 62 6.15 -10.15 -5.09
N LYS A 63 5.87 -9.25 -6.02
CA LYS A 63 5.84 -9.52 -7.47
C LYS A 63 7.02 -8.84 -8.14
N HIS A 64 7.87 -9.60 -8.83
CA HIS A 64 9.12 -9.11 -9.42
C HIS A 64 8.95 -8.29 -10.70
N ASP A 65 7.95 -8.58 -11.50
CA ASP A 65 7.73 -7.85 -12.75
C ASP A 65 6.25 -7.51 -12.92
N ARG A 66 5.97 -6.25 -12.70
CA ARG A 66 4.61 -5.69 -12.78
C ARG A 66 4.20 -5.33 -14.19
N SER A 67 5.14 -5.35 -15.14
CA SER A 67 4.86 -4.83 -16.48
C SER A 67 4.33 -5.87 -17.46
N VAL A 68 4.70 -7.14 -17.35
CA VAL A 68 4.41 -8.13 -18.41
C VAL A 68 4.17 -9.57 -17.95
N ASN A 69 4.74 -9.99 -16.85
CA ASN A 69 4.62 -11.37 -16.34
C ASN A 69 4.66 -11.36 -14.82
N TRP A 70 3.73 -12.07 -14.23
CA TRP A 70 3.82 -12.48 -12.85
C TRP A 70 5.04 -13.39 -12.68
N GLY A 71 6.23 -12.80 -12.57
CA GLY A 71 7.46 -13.52 -12.35
C GLY A 71 7.39 -14.40 -11.10
N ALA A 72 8.33 -15.29 -10.90
CA ALA A 72 8.39 -16.09 -9.69
C ALA A 72 8.39 -15.14 -8.48
N PRO A 73 7.45 -15.29 -7.54
CA PRO A 73 7.38 -14.39 -6.39
C PRO A 73 8.65 -14.50 -5.56
N THR A 74 9.11 -13.37 -5.04
CA THR A 74 10.14 -13.41 -4.00
C THR A 74 9.53 -14.07 -2.76
N PRO A 75 10.19 -15.06 -2.15
CA PRO A 75 9.72 -15.64 -0.90
C PRO A 75 9.63 -14.57 0.19
N THR A 76 8.47 -14.49 0.83
CA THR A 76 8.16 -13.64 1.97
C THR A 76 7.52 -14.46 3.07
N THR A 77 7.40 -13.91 4.26
CA THR A 77 6.69 -14.58 5.35
C THR A 77 5.19 -14.59 5.06
N THR A 78 4.59 -15.76 5.14
CA THR A 78 3.14 -15.94 5.00
C THR A 78 2.51 -16.23 6.35
N PHE A 79 1.54 -15.42 6.73
CA PHE A 79 0.73 -15.59 7.94
C PHE A 79 -0.63 -16.21 7.60
N PRO A 80 -1.40 -16.68 8.59
CA PRO A 80 -2.80 -17.05 8.36
C PRO A 80 -3.62 -15.88 7.82
N GLN A 81 -4.75 -16.18 7.18
CA GLN A 81 -5.72 -15.14 6.81
C GLN A 81 -6.21 -14.37 8.04
N PRO A 82 -6.60 -13.09 7.92
CA PRO A 82 -7.05 -12.26 9.04
C PRO A 82 -8.14 -12.91 9.90
N PHE A 83 -9.09 -13.62 9.28
CA PHE A 83 -10.09 -14.38 10.00
C PHE A 83 -9.48 -15.43 10.96
N GLY A 84 -8.46 -16.15 10.51
CA GLY A 84 -7.73 -17.10 11.36
C GLY A 84 -6.90 -16.41 12.44
N MET A 85 -6.28 -15.28 12.11
CA MET A 85 -5.49 -14.48 13.05
C MET A 85 -6.35 -13.89 14.17
N SER A 86 -7.56 -13.44 13.87
CA SER A 86 -8.49 -12.88 14.85
C SER A 86 -8.87 -13.87 15.96
N GLN A 87 -8.85 -15.18 15.66
CA GLN A 87 -9.15 -16.24 16.64
C GLN A 87 -8.12 -16.34 17.76
N THR A 88 -6.97 -15.72 17.62
CA THR A 88 -5.95 -15.65 18.69
C THR A 88 -6.34 -14.69 19.80
N TRP A 89 -7.13 -13.67 19.53
CA TRP A 89 -7.47 -12.57 20.45
C TRP A 89 -6.23 -11.85 21.01
N ASP A 90 -5.09 -11.96 20.31
CA ASP A 90 -3.79 -11.47 20.76
C ASP A 90 -3.31 -10.31 19.89
N THR A 91 -3.61 -9.08 20.32
CA THR A 91 -3.20 -7.85 19.64
C THR A 91 -1.69 -7.66 19.61
N LYS A 92 -0.96 -8.18 20.61
CA LYS A 92 0.51 -8.11 20.63
C LYS A 92 1.15 -9.02 19.59
N LEU A 93 0.50 -10.15 19.31
CA LEU A 93 0.92 -11.00 18.19
C LEU A 93 0.67 -10.29 16.85
N MET A 94 -0.47 -9.60 16.71
CA MET A 94 -0.77 -8.82 15.50
C MET A 94 0.25 -7.70 15.27
N GLU A 95 0.61 -6.95 16.32
CA GLU A 95 1.66 -5.93 16.25
C GLU A 95 2.98 -6.48 15.70
N LYS A 96 3.44 -7.63 16.23
CA LYS A 96 4.65 -8.31 15.73
C LYS A 96 4.54 -8.77 14.28
N MET A 97 3.37 -9.18 13.85
CA MET A 97 3.12 -9.54 12.46
C MET A 97 3.17 -8.30 11.56
N GLY A 98 2.56 -7.20 12.00
CA GLY A 98 2.64 -5.90 11.33
C GLY A 98 4.09 -5.39 11.20
N GLU A 99 4.89 -5.53 12.27
CA GLU A 99 6.33 -5.22 12.24
C GLU A 99 7.06 -6.05 11.17
N ALA A 100 6.85 -7.36 11.14
CA ALA A 100 7.48 -8.24 10.16
C ALA A 100 7.07 -7.89 8.71
N VAL A 101 5.79 -7.62 8.47
CA VAL A 101 5.27 -7.17 7.17
C VAL A 101 5.90 -5.83 6.78
N GLY A 102 5.99 -4.88 7.70
CA GLY A 102 6.60 -3.58 7.47
C GLY A 102 8.08 -3.66 7.13
N ASP A 103 8.82 -4.52 7.80
CA ASP A 103 10.25 -4.74 7.55
C ASP A 103 10.48 -5.42 6.20
N GLU A 104 9.75 -6.48 5.89
CA GLU A 104 9.82 -7.15 4.58
C GLU A 104 9.45 -6.20 3.43
N ALA A 105 8.42 -5.40 3.59
CA ALA A 105 8.01 -4.42 2.59
C ALA A 105 9.13 -3.40 2.30
N ARG A 106 9.81 -2.90 3.33
CA ARG A 106 10.94 -1.97 3.19
C ARG A 106 12.17 -2.63 2.57
N ILE A 107 12.49 -3.86 2.97
CA ILE A 107 13.60 -4.62 2.39
C ILE A 107 13.38 -4.81 0.89
N LEU A 108 12.19 -5.20 0.48
CA LEU A 108 11.84 -5.37 -0.93
C LEU A 108 11.94 -4.06 -1.69
N TYR A 109 11.37 -2.98 -1.13
CA TYR A 109 11.42 -1.66 -1.73
C TYR A 109 12.85 -1.20 -2.03
N TYR A 110 13.75 -1.29 -1.05
CA TYR A 110 15.15 -0.89 -1.24
C TYR A 110 15.92 -1.84 -2.17
N ARG A 111 15.63 -3.13 -2.11
CA ARG A 111 16.28 -4.13 -2.97
C ARG A 111 15.92 -3.94 -4.44
N GLU A 112 14.71 -3.50 -4.73
CA GLU A 112 14.21 -3.23 -6.08
C GLU A 112 14.59 -1.83 -6.60
N GLY A 113 15.47 -1.12 -5.92
CA GLY A 113 15.92 0.21 -6.33
C GLY A 113 14.87 1.31 -6.14
N GLU A 114 14.01 1.17 -5.16
CA GLU A 114 12.93 2.11 -4.83
C GLU A 114 11.87 2.26 -5.95
N HIS A 115 11.71 1.23 -6.77
CA HIS A 115 10.75 1.25 -7.88
C HIS A 115 9.35 0.79 -7.50
N GLY A 116 9.17 0.18 -6.36
CA GLY A 116 7.86 -0.18 -5.83
C GLY A 116 7.21 0.95 -5.06
N GLY A 117 5.99 0.71 -4.60
CA GLY A 117 5.33 1.53 -3.59
C GLY A 117 5.47 0.88 -2.21
N LEU A 118 5.35 1.68 -1.16
CA LEU A 118 5.13 1.19 0.21
C LEU A 118 3.64 1.23 0.58
N CYS A 119 2.77 1.48 -0.41
CA CYS A 119 1.34 1.44 -0.22
C CYS A 119 0.86 -0.01 -0.24
N ARG A 120 0.37 -0.49 0.89
CA ARG A 120 -0.16 -1.85 1.06
C ARG A 120 -1.66 -1.81 1.29
N TRP A 121 -2.39 -2.75 0.70
CA TRP A 121 -3.81 -2.95 0.94
C TRP A 121 -3.98 -3.94 2.08
N ALA A 122 -3.95 -3.43 3.29
CA ALA A 122 -4.13 -4.15 4.53
C ALA A 122 -4.24 -3.19 5.72
N PRO A 123 -4.87 -3.61 6.82
CA PRO A 123 -5.75 -4.77 6.95
C PRO A 123 -7.13 -4.52 6.35
N MET A 124 -7.91 -5.59 6.09
CA MET A 124 -9.33 -5.49 5.80
C MET A 124 -10.10 -5.37 7.13
N ALA A 125 -10.68 -4.20 7.38
CA ALA A 125 -11.28 -3.87 8.66
C ALA A 125 -12.82 -3.89 8.67
N GLU A 126 -13.45 -4.33 7.59
CA GLU A 126 -14.89 -4.42 7.45
C GLU A 126 -15.47 -5.49 8.39
N PRO A 127 -16.57 -5.18 9.13
CA PRO A 127 -17.30 -6.20 9.88
C PRO A 127 -17.98 -7.20 8.94
N GLU A 128 -17.69 -8.45 9.06
CA GLU A 128 -18.08 -9.51 8.12
C GLU A 128 -19.42 -10.15 8.48
N ARG A 129 -20.47 -9.34 8.48
CA ARG A 129 -21.81 -9.72 8.93
C ARG A 129 -22.72 -10.27 7.85
N ASP A 130 -22.42 -9.98 6.59
CA ASP A 130 -23.28 -10.41 5.47
C ASP A 130 -22.66 -11.62 4.77
N PRO A 131 -23.31 -12.80 4.83
CA PRO A 131 -22.80 -14.01 4.19
C PRO A 131 -22.73 -13.94 2.67
N ARG A 132 -23.33 -12.92 2.05
CA ARG A 132 -23.23 -12.68 0.60
C ARG A 132 -21.94 -11.95 0.22
N PHE A 133 -21.21 -11.39 1.18
CA PHE A 133 -19.92 -10.81 0.92
C PHE A 133 -18.90 -11.91 0.58
N GLY A 134 -18.30 -11.82 -0.60
CA GLY A 134 -17.47 -12.91 -1.15
C GLY A 134 -16.04 -13.00 -0.63
N ARG A 135 -15.66 -12.17 0.37
CA ARG A 135 -14.29 -12.03 0.89
C ARG A 135 -14.24 -12.01 2.41
N THR A 136 -15.13 -12.76 3.06
CA THR A 136 -15.25 -12.79 4.53
C THR A 136 -14.04 -13.37 5.24
N GLU A 137 -13.21 -14.18 4.58
CA GLU A 137 -11.97 -14.71 5.13
C GLU A 137 -10.84 -13.69 5.24
N GLU A 138 -10.98 -12.54 4.58
CA GLU A 138 -9.95 -11.50 4.55
C GLU A 138 -10.04 -10.51 5.72
N GLY A 139 -11.15 -10.49 6.46
CA GLY A 139 -11.33 -9.62 7.61
C GLY A 139 -11.22 -10.35 8.95
N PHE A 140 -11.46 -9.61 10.02
CA PHE A 140 -11.27 -10.10 11.40
C PHE A 140 -12.55 -10.65 12.04
N GLY A 141 -13.64 -10.84 11.26
CA GLY A 141 -14.89 -11.38 11.70
C GLY A 141 -16.00 -10.34 11.94
N GLU A 142 -17.07 -10.75 12.62
CA GLU A 142 -18.32 -9.97 12.76
C GLU A 142 -18.27 -8.91 13.86
N ASP A 143 -17.40 -9.07 14.85
CA ASP A 143 -17.32 -8.15 16.01
C ASP A 143 -16.49 -6.93 15.67
N PRO A 144 -17.11 -5.72 15.60
CA PRO A 144 -16.38 -4.50 15.26
C PRO A 144 -15.38 -4.08 16.34
N HIS A 145 -15.56 -4.50 17.60
CA HIS A 145 -14.59 -4.22 18.65
C HIS A 145 -13.33 -5.05 18.45
N LEU A 146 -13.48 -6.37 18.30
CA LEU A 146 -12.35 -7.26 18.03
C LEU A 146 -11.66 -6.87 16.73
N GLY A 147 -12.41 -6.68 15.64
CA GLY A 147 -11.87 -6.26 14.35
C GLY A 147 -11.09 -4.94 14.45
N GLY A 148 -11.64 -3.96 15.15
CA GLY A 148 -10.97 -2.69 15.40
C GLY A 148 -9.67 -2.82 16.19
N GLN A 149 -9.64 -3.66 17.23
CA GLN A 149 -8.43 -3.91 18.03
C GLN A 149 -7.35 -4.64 17.21
N MET A 150 -7.73 -5.65 16.44
CA MET A 150 -6.80 -6.41 15.60
C MET A 150 -6.24 -5.58 14.44
N ALA A 151 -7.10 -4.78 13.79
CA ALA A 151 -6.68 -3.91 12.69
C ALA A 151 -5.82 -2.72 13.14
N SER A 152 -5.96 -2.28 14.39
CA SER A 152 -5.19 -1.16 14.95
C SER A 152 -3.84 -1.57 15.50
N ALA A 153 -3.65 -2.84 15.78
CA ALA A 153 -2.38 -3.42 16.26
C ALA A 153 -1.38 -3.61 15.12
#